data_f95690a014244cad57864ec192a3ed5a
#
_entry.id   f95690a014244cad57864ec192a3ed5a
#
_cell.length_a   1.000
_cell.length_b   1.000
_cell.length_c   1.000
_cell.angle_alpha   90.00
_cell.angle_beta   90.00
_cell.angle_gamma   90.00
#
_symmetry.space_group_name_H-M   'P 1'
#
loop_
_entity.id
_entity.type
_entity.pdbx_description
1 polymer ?
#
loop_
_entity_poly.entity_id
_entity_poly.type
_entity_poly.pdbx_seq_one_letter_code
_entity_poly.pdbx_strand_id
1 'polypeptide(L)'
;ALPICSLRKTLRKRNYEVRLDHDFPAVIRACAAPREPGGRTWITPDIQAAYIRMHRLGYAHSVETYMDGQLVGGLYGMAIGKAFFGESMFSRRTDASKIAFAHLARFLEQHNFRVLDCQMTTQHLTSLGGREIPREAFARLLDAHAEADTTPARWPEDGANHPWT
;
A
#
# COMPACT_ATOMS: atom_id res chain seq x y z
N ALA A 1 -6.11 -11.04 9.34
CA ALA A 1 -6.65 -10.23 10.45
C ALA A 1 -7.80 -9.37 9.95
N LEU A 2 -8.96 -9.44 10.59
CA LEU A 2 -10.14 -8.71 10.18
C LEU A 2 -10.02 -7.23 10.58
N PRO A 3 -10.38 -6.29 9.69
CA PRO A 3 -10.44 -4.88 10.05
C PRO A 3 -11.39 -4.64 11.23
N ILE A 4 -11.06 -3.67 12.05
CA ILE A 4 -11.87 -3.25 13.19
C ILE A 4 -13.29 -2.90 12.72
N CYS A 5 -14.31 -3.08 13.57
CA CYS A 5 -15.71 -2.88 13.23
C CYS A 5 -16.05 -1.57 12.50
N SER A 6 -15.37 -0.47 12.82
CA SER A 6 -15.54 0.83 12.16
C SER A 6 -15.06 0.81 10.70
N LEU A 7 -13.90 0.19 10.44
CA LEU A 7 -13.36 0.07 9.08
C LEU A 7 -14.23 -0.86 8.21
N ARG A 8 -14.76 -1.95 8.78
CA ARG A 8 -15.70 -2.81 8.04
C ARG A 8 -16.94 -2.04 7.58
N LYS A 9 -17.48 -1.15 8.42
CA LYS A 9 -18.61 -0.27 8.03
C LYS A 9 -18.21 0.64 6.87
N THR A 10 -17.02 1.24 6.94
CA THR A 10 -16.49 2.11 5.88
C THR A 10 -16.31 1.35 4.57
N LEU A 11 -15.71 0.16 4.62
CA LEU A 11 -15.48 -0.67 3.43
C LEU A 11 -16.78 -1.11 2.75
N ARG A 12 -17.85 -1.32 3.51
CA ARG A 12 -19.19 -1.71 2.98
C ARG A 12 -19.96 -0.55 2.34
N LYS A 13 -19.62 0.69 2.63
CA LYS A 13 -20.35 1.88 2.09
C LYS A 13 -20.27 2.02 0.58
N ARG A 14 -19.23 1.48 -0.05
CA ARG A 14 -19.03 1.50 -1.51
C ARG A 14 -19.09 2.89 -2.15
N ASN A 15 -18.78 3.94 -1.37
CA ASN A 15 -18.69 5.31 -1.85
C ASN A 15 -17.28 5.67 -2.34
N TYR A 16 -16.50 4.67 -2.69
CA TYR A 16 -15.12 4.77 -3.14
C TYR A 16 -14.84 3.73 -4.23
N GLU A 17 -13.76 3.95 -4.93
CA GLU A 17 -13.16 3.02 -5.89
C GLU A 17 -11.69 2.82 -5.54
N VAL A 18 -11.20 1.58 -5.64
CA VAL A 18 -9.78 1.27 -5.45
C VAL A 18 -9.18 0.85 -6.77
N ARG A 19 -8.06 1.48 -7.14
CA ARG A 19 -7.27 1.13 -8.33
C ARG A 19 -5.86 0.76 -7.95
N LEU A 20 -5.27 -0.14 -8.73
CA LEU A 20 -3.88 -0.55 -8.62
C LEU A 20 -3.10 0.00 -9.81
N ASP A 21 -1.91 0.55 -9.56
CA ASP A 21 -0.97 0.99 -10.61
C ASP A 21 -1.57 1.97 -11.65
N HIS A 22 -2.64 2.68 -11.29
CA HIS A 22 -3.30 3.59 -12.21
C HIS A 22 -2.51 4.89 -12.40
N ASP A 23 -2.09 5.52 -11.30
CA ASP A 23 -1.30 6.75 -11.33
C ASP A 23 -0.24 6.76 -10.21
N PHE A 24 0.75 5.89 -10.36
CA PHE A 24 1.86 5.78 -9.41
C PHE A 24 2.56 7.14 -9.16
N PRO A 25 2.86 7.96 -10.19
CA PRO A 25 3.47 9.27 -9.96
C PRO A 25 2.64 10.19 -9.07
N ALA A 26 1.31 10.18 -9.21
CA ALA A 26 0.43 10.99 -8.36
C ALA A 26 0.46 10.52 -6.91
N VAL A 27 0.50 9.20 -6.68
CA VAL A 27 0.57 8.62 -5.33
C VAL A 27 1.87 9.00 -4.64
N ILE A 28 3.02 8.81 -5.29
CA ILE A 28 4.30 9.12 -4.65
C ILE A 28 4.47 10.62 -4.40
N ARG A 29 3.97 11.48 -5.29
CA ARG A 29 3.94 12.93 -5.06
C ARG A 29 3.06 13.29 -3.86
N ALA A 30 1.90 12.67 -3.72
CA ALA A 30 1.02 12.89 -2.58
C ALA A 30 1.66 12.42 -1.26
N CYS A 31 2.36 11.29 -1.27
CA CYS A 31 3.13 10.79 -0.12
C CYS A 31 4.31 11.71 0.23
N ALA A 32 4.90 12.37 -0.77
CA ALA A 32 6.02 13.29 -0.60
C ALA A 32 5.60 14.67 -0.08
N ALA A 33 4.32 15.02 -0.14
CA ALA A 33 3.83 16.29 0.35
C ALA A 33 4.12 16.43 1.86
N PRO A 34 4.63 17.58 2.32
CA PRO A 34 4.87 17.83 3.73
C PRO A 34 3.57 17.69 4.54
N ARG A 35 3.63 16.99 5.66
CA ARG A 35 2.49 16.85 6.58
C ARG A 35 2.18 18.13 7.34
N GLU A 36 3.21 18.98 7.50
CA GLU A 36 3.11 20.30 8.14
C GLU A 36 3.67 21.37 7.21
N PRO A 37 3.16 22.61 7.27
CA PRO A 37 3.69 23.72 6.49
C PRO A 37 5.19 23.93 6.78
N GLY A 38 6.02 23.93 5.73
CA GLY A 38 7.48 24.04 5.85
C GLY A 38 8.21 22.78 6.30
N GLY A 39 7.49 21.67 6.49
CA GLY A 39 8.07 20.37 6.84
C GLY A 39 8.93 19.79 5.73
N ARG A 40 9.89 18.94 6.10
CA ARG A 40 10.71 18.18 5.15
C ARG A 40 10.15 16.78 4.97
N THR A 41 10.27 16.26 3.77
CA THR A 41 10.00 14.86 3.45
C THR A 41 11.29 14.13 3.11
N TRP A 42 11.36 12.85 3.48
CA TRP A 42 12.47 11.98 3.02
C TRP A 42 12.29 11.56 1.55
N ILE A 43 11.07 11.70 0.99
CA ILE A 43 10.76 11.36 -0.39
C ILE A 43 11.14 12.54 -1.30
N THR A 44 12.43 12.68 -1.51
CA THR A 44 13.01 13.73 -2.36
C THR A 44 12.66 13.51 -3.84
N PRO A 45 12.83 14.51 -4.71
CA PRO A 45 12.65 14.33 -6.16
C PRO A 45 13.46 13.18 -6.75
N ASP A 46 14.69 12.96 -6.29
CA ASP A 46 15.53 11.84 -6.73
C ASP A 46 14.96 10.48 -6.29
N ILE A 47 14.45 10.40 -5.07
CA ILE A 47 13.77 9.20 -4.56
C ILE A 47 12.49 8.95 -5.34
N GLN A 48 11.70 9.98 -5.62
CA GLN A 48 10.50 9.86 -6.46
C GLN A 48 10.84 9.31 -7.85
N ALA A 49 11.86 9.86 -8.50
CA ALA A 49 12.30 9.39 -9.81
C ALA A 49 12.74 7.93 -9.78
N ALA A 50 13.48 7.51 -8.74
CA ALA A 50 13.92 6.13 -8.57
C ALA A 50 12.75 5.16 -8.42
N TYR A 51 11.75 5.46 -7.60
CA TYR A 51 10.56 4.62 -7.44
C TYR A 51 9.67 4.60 -8.69
N ILE A 52 9.52 5.71 -9.39
CA ILE A 52 8.79 5.76 -10.67
C ILE A 52 9.48 4.85 -11.69
N ARG A 53 10.80 4.82 -11.71
CA ARG A 53 11.56 3.89 -12.57
C ARG A 53 11.31 2.44 -12.16
N MET A 54 11.33 2.13 -10.87
CA MET A 54 11.02 0.78 -10.36
C MET A 54 9.59 0.37 -10.68
N HIS A 55 8.65 1.31 -10.65
CA HIS A 55 7.28 1.08 -11.08
C HIS A 55 7.19 0.71 -12.58
N ARG A 56 7.90 1.44 -13.43
CA ARG A 56 7.95 1.12 -14.87
C ARG A 56 8.57 -0.25 -15.15
N LEU A 57 9.50 -0.68 -14.31
CA LEU A 57 10.11 -2.01 -14.38
C LEU A 57 9.21 -3.12 -13.78
N GLY A 58 8.08 -2.78 -13.16
CA GLY A 58 7.12 -3.73 -12.60
C GLY A 58 7.39 -4.19 -11.17
N TYR A 59 8.28 -3.52 -10.43
CA TYR A 59 8.62 -3.86 -9.04
C TYR A 59 7.92 -2.99 -8.01
N ALA A 60 7.71 -1.71 -8.29
CA ALA A 60 6.99 -0.81 -7.41
C ALA A 60 5.53 -0.66 -7.84
N HIS A 61 4.63 -0.63 -6.87
CA HIS A 61 3.19 -0.62 -7.09
C HIS A 61 2.50 0.40 -6.22
N SER A 62 1.40 0.96 -6.73
CA SER A 62 0.52 1.85 -5.99
C SER A 62 -0.86 1.23 -5.79
N VAL A 63 -1.48 1.62 -4.69
CA VAL A 63 -2.89 1.37 -4.40
C VAL A 63 -3.54 2.70 -4.13
N GLU A 64 -4.62 2.99 -4.81
CA GLU A 64 -5.24 4.30 -4.89
C GLU A 64 -6.70 4.22 -4.49
N THR A 65 -7.12 5.13 -3.62
CA THR A 65 -8.53 5.32 -3.25
C THR A 65 -9.06 6.57 -3.93
N TYR A 66 -10.12 6.40 -4.71
CA TYR A 66 -10.85 7.47 -5.38
C TYR A 66 -12.22 7.66 -4.75
N MET A 67 -12.62 8.91 -4.56
CA MET A 67 -13.97 9.31 -4.19
C MET A 67 -14.41 10.47 -5.09
N ASP A 68 -15.61 10.38 -5.66
CA ASP A 68 -16.11 11.38 -6.61
C ASP A 68 -15.13 11.65 -7.77
N GLY A 69 -14.45 10.61 -8.24
CA GLY A 69 -13.46 10.69 -9.33
C GLY A 69 -12.13 11.32 -8.95
N GLN A 70 -11.90 11.63 -7.67
CA GLN A 70 -10.66 12.25 -7.19
C GLN A 70 -9.83 11.29 -6.35
N LEU A 71 -8.51 11.36 -6.52
CA LEU A 71 -7.55 10.63 -5.70
C LEU A 71 -7.51 11.22 -4.28
N VAL A 72 -8.00 10.47 -3.30
CA VAL A 72 -8.17 10.96 -1.92
C VAL A 72 -7.32 10.22 -0.90
N GLY A 73 -6.70 9.14 -1.28
CA GLY A 73 -5.79 8.38 -0.44
C GLY A 73 -5.07 7.31 -1.22
N GLY A 74 -4.07 6.71 -0.62
CA GLY A 74 -3.33 5.65 -1.25
C GLY A 74 -2.02 5.34 -0.55
N LEU A 75 -1.30 4.42 -1.14
CA LEU A 75 0.03 4.00 -0.70
C LEU A 75 0.84 3.49 -1.87
N TYR A 76 2.14 3.41 -1.69
CA TYR A 76 3.01 2.72 -2.62
C TYR A 76 4.02 1.85 -1.87
N GLY A 77 4.58 0.89 -2.59
CA GLY A 77 5.59 0.00 -2.06
C GLY A 77 6.21 -0.86 -3.15
N MET A 78 7.02 -1.81 -2.74
CA MET A 78 7.73 -2.72 -3.64
C MET A 78 7.29 -4.17 -3.39
N ALA A 79 7.10 -4.91 -4.48
CA ALA A 79 6.89 -6.34 -4.46
C ALA A 79 8.19 -7.06 -4.85
N ILE A 80 8.71 -7.89 -3.94
CA ILE A 80 9.91 -8.70 -4.16
C ILE A 80 9.58 -10.14 -3.75
N GLY A 81 9.56 -11.06 -4.70
CA GLY A 81 9.10 -12.42 -4.44
C GLY A 81 7.65 -12.42 -3.96
N LYS A 82 7.41 -13.05 -2.82
CA LYS A 82 6.11 -13.08 -2.12
C LYS A 82 6.06 -12.16 -0.90
N ALA A 83 6.90 -11.13 -0.91
CA ALA A 83 6.92 -10.08 0.09
C ALA A 83 6.56 -8.72 -0.54
N PHE A 84 5.74 -7.94 0.14
CA PHE A 84 5.44 -6.57 -0.22
C PHE A 84 5.93 -5.62 0.87
N PHE A 85 6.67 -4.60 0.46
CA PHE A 85 7.26 -3.60 1.35
C PHE A 85 6.53 -2.27 1.14
N GLY A 86 5.65 -1.92 2.07
CA GLY A 86 4.96 -0.63 2.06
C GLY A 86 5.91 0.49 2.49
N GLU A 87 6.05 1.50 1.66
CA GLU A 87 7.02 2.59 1.86
C GLU A 87 6.37 3.82 2.49
N SER A 88 5.22 4.24 1.99
CA SER A 88 4.49 5.40 2.49
C SER A 88 3.03 5.37 2.09
N MET A 89 2.22 6.14 2.83
CA MET A 89 0.81 6.34 2.51
C MET A 89 0.40 7.80 2.73
N PHE A 90 -0.70 8.19 2.12
CA PHE A 90 -1.34 9.49 2.32
C PHE A 90 -2.85 9.35 2.42
N SER A 91 -3.49 10.33 3.04
CA SER A 91 -4.94 10.39 3.16
C SER A 91 -5.41 11.83 3.15
N ARG A 92 -6.25 12.19 2.18
CA ARG A 92 -6.90 13.51 2.05
C ARG A 92 -8.33 13.52 2.55
N ARG A 93 -8.92 12.36 2.71
CA ARG A 93 -10.25 12.13 3.28
C ARG A 93 -10.18 11.07 4.35
N THR A 94 -11.11 11.13 5.31
CA THR A 94 -11.19 10.17 6.41
C THR A 94 -11.18 8.73 5.89
N ASP A 95 -10.33 7.89 6.48
CA ASP A 95 -10.15 6.47 6.18
C ASP A 95 -9.65 6.12 4.76
N ALA A 96 -9.34 7.09 3.91
CA ALA A 96 -8.96 6.81 2.52
C ALA A 96 -7.70 5.94 2.40
N SER A 97 -6.68 6.19 3.22
CA SER A 97 -5.48 5.33 3.26
C SER A 97 -5.75 3.95 3.85
N LYS A 98 -6.65 3.86 4.83
CA LYS A 98 -7.07 2.58 5.42
C LYS A 98 -7.83 1.71 4.43
N ILE A 99 -8.66 2.31 3.60
CA ILE A 99 -9.35 1.63 2.49
C ILE A 99 -8.33 1.03 1.53
N ALA A 100 -7.36 1.83 1.06
CA ALA A 100 -6.30 1.36 0.19
C ALA A 100 -5.53 0.19 0.80
N PHE A 101 -5.14 0.31 2.07
CA PHE A 101 -4.40 -0.72 2.78
C PHE A 101 -5.20 -2.03 2.94
N ALA A 102 -6.48 -1.95 3.28
CA ALA A 102 -7.34 -3.12 3.44
C ALA A 102 -7.51 -3.89 2.11
N HIS A 103 -7.71 -3.16 1.01
CA HIS A 103 -7.79 -3.76 -0.32
C HIS A 103 -6.46 -4.36 -0.78
N LEU A 104 -5.33 -3.70 -0.47
CA LEU A 104 -4.00 -4.25 -0.71
C LEU A 104 -3.80 -5.57 0.03
N ALA A 105 -4.08 -5.61 1.32
CA ALA A 105 -3.89 -6.81 2.13
C ALA A 105 -4.67 -8.00 1.57
N ARG A 106 -5.92 -7.79 1.17
CA ARG A 106 -6.75 -8.83 0.54
C ARG A 106 -6.20 -9.25 -0.83
N PHE A 107 -5.78 -8.30 -1.64
CA PHE A 107 -5.17 -8.59 -2.95
C PHE A 107 -3.90 -9.43 -2.81
N LEU A 108 -3.02 -9.06 -1.89
CA LEU A 108 -1.79 -9.80 -1.61
C LEU A 108 -2.07 -11.23 -1.12
N GLU A 109 -3.04 -11.40 -0.23
CA GLU A 109 -3.47 -12.72 0.25
C GLU A 109 -3.97 -13.59 -0.90
N GLN A 110 -4.81 -13.05 -1.78
CA GLN A 110 -5.33 -13.74 -2.96
C GLN A 110 -4.25 -14.15 -3.97
N HIS A 111 -3.13 -13.42 -4.00
CA HIS A 111 -1.98 -13.68 -4.88
C HIS A 111 -0.82 -14.41 -4.19
N ASN A 112 -1.11 -15.05 -3.04
CA ASN A 112 -0.16 -15.87 -2.29
C ASN A 112 1.06 -15.10 -1.77
N PHE A 113 0.94 -13.80 -1.53
CA PHE A 113 1.94 -13.07 -0.77
C PHE A 113 1.92 -13.51 0.69
N ARG A 114 3.08 -13.62 1.31
CA ARG A 114 3.25 -14.13 2.68
C ARG A 114 3.66 -13.07 3.67
N VAL A 115 4.24 -11.98 3.19
CA VAL A 115 4.74 -10.88 4.02
C VAL A 115 4.20 -9.57 3.49
N LEU A 116 3.65 -8.77 4.38
CA LEU A 116 3.34 -7.36 4.16
C LEU A 116 4.09 -6.59 5.25
N ASP A 117 5.26 -6.06 4.88
CA ASP A 117 6.03 -5.20 5.75
C ASP A 117 5.58 -3.75 5.56
N CYS A 118 5.23 -3.12 6.66
CA CYS A 118 4.77 -1.75 6.67
C CYS A 118 5.71 -0.92 7.53
N GLN A 119 6.58 -0.15 6.91
CA GLN A 119 7.47 0.79 7.59
C GLN A 119 6.76 2.07 8.03
N MET A 120 5.49 1.95 8.45
CA MET A 120 4.63 3.06 8.84
C MET A 120 4.39 3.05 10.34
N THR A 121 3.95 4.17 10.89
CA THR A 121 3.76 4.35 12.34
C THR A 121 2.90 3.26 12.99
N THR A 122 3.42 2.67 14.06
CA THR A 122 2.93 1.47 14.75
C THR A 122 1.46 1.51 15.19
N GLN A 123 0.94 2.63 15.69
CA GLN A 123 -0.45 2.72 16.14
C GLN A 123 -1.47 2.53 15.01
N HIS A 124 -1.19 3.09 13.85
CA HIS A 124 -2.06 2.97 12.68
C HIS A 124 -2.09 1.51 12.19
N LEU A 125 -0.94 0.84 12.16
CA LEU A 125 -0.82 -0.55 11.74
C LEU A 125 -1.45 -1.53 12.71
N THR A 126 -1.26 -1.33 14.01
CA THR A 126 -1.92 -2.16 15.03
C THR A 126 -3.43 -2.08 14.89
N SER A 127 -3.97 -0.88 14.58
CA SER A 127 -5.40 -0.70 14.31
C SER A 127 -5.89 -1.45 13.07
N LEU A 128 -5.00 -1.80 12.15
CA LEU A 128 -5.27 -2.56 10.92
C LEU A 128 -4.95 -4.06 11.05
N GLY A 129 -4.59 -4.53 12.25
CA GLY A 129 -4.23 -5.92 12.50
C GLY A 129 -2.75 -6.24 12.29
N GLY A 130 -1.91 -5.23 12.15
CA GLY A 130 -0.46 -5.40 12.12
C GLY A 130 0.07 -5.96 13.43
N ARG A 131 1.08 -6.79 13.35
CA ARG A 131 1.77 -7.36 14.49
C ARG A 131 3.26 -7.09 14.39
N GLU A 132 3.86 -6.71 15.49
CA GLU A 132 5.31 -6.71 15.62
C GLU A 132 5.81 -8.16 15.70
N ILE A 133 6.80 -8.46 14.90
CA ILE A 133 7.50 -9.74 14.96
C ILE A 133 8.98 -9.51 15.27
N PRO A 134 9.65 -10.42 15.98
CA PRO A 134 11.07 -10.32 16.23
C PRO A 134 11.86 -10.26 14.91
N ARG A 135 12.94 -9.48 14.90
CA ARG A 135 13.79 -9.31 13.71
C ARG A 135 14.26 -10.63 13.09
N GLU A 136 14.58 -11.60 13.94
CA GLU A 136 15.00 -12.94 13.49
C GLU A 136 13.87 -13.71 12.79
N ALA A 137 12.64 -13.60 13.28
CA ALA A 137 11.47 -14.18 12.63
C ALA A 137 11.18 -13.51 11.30
N PHE A 138 11.33 -12.18 11.23
CA PHE A 138 11.19 -11.42 9.99
C PHE A 138 12.25 -11.80 8.97
N ALA A 139 13.52 -11.92 9.37
CA ALA A 139 14.60 -12.35 8.49
C ALA A 139 14.31 -13.74 7.89
N ARG A 140 13.86 -14.71 8.71
CA ARG A 140 13.46 -16.03 8.21
C ARG A 140 12.31 -15.99 7.21
N LEU A 141 11.32 -15.12 7.43
CA LEU A 141 10.22 -14.94 6.48
C LEU A 141 10.71 -14.34 5.16
N LEU A 142 11.63 -13.40 5.21
CA LEU A 142 12.24 -12.81 4.01
C LEU A 142 13.04 -13.87 3.23
N ASP A 143 13.90 -14.62 3.89
CA ASP A 143 14.69 -15.68 3.26
C ASP A 143 13.79 -16.72 2.59
N ALA A 144 12.67 -17.07 3.22
CA ALA A 144 11.74 -18.05 2.69
C ALA A 144 10.88 -17.55 1.52
N HIS A 145 10.63 -16.24 1.41
CA HIS A 145 9.60 -15.70 0.52
C HIS A 145 10.08 -14.61 -0.44
N ALA A 146 11.16 -13.90 -0.16
CA ALA A 146 11.71 -12.89 -1.04
C ALA A 146 12.51 -13.48 -2.22
N GLU A 147 13.04 -14.70 -2.08
CA GLU A 147 13.74 -15.42 -3.14
C GLU A 147 12.80 -16.16 -4.11
N ALA A 148 11.49 -16.21 -3.82
CA ALA A 148 10.53 -16.75 -4.76
C ALA A 148 10.53 -15.91 -6.04
N ASP A 149 10.37 -16.55 -7.20
CA ASP A 149 10.38 -15.89 -8.51
C ASP A 149 9.56 -14.60 -8.53
N THR A 150 10.27 -13.49 -8.60
CA THR A 150 9.66 -12.19 -8.81
C THR A 150 9.53 -11.98 -10.31
N THR A 151 8.37 -12.26 -10.86
CA THR A 151 8.07 -11.83 -12.21
C THR A 151 7.60 -10.38 -12.17
N PRO A 152 8.44 -9.42 -12.61
CA PRO A 152 8.02 -8.03 -12.64
C PRO A 152 6.82 -7.88 -13.58
N ALA A 153 5.75 -7.30 -13.07
CA ALA A 153 4.54 -7.11 -13.86
C ALA A 153 3.74 -5.92 -13.32
N ARG A 154 3.07 -5.23 -14.21
CA ARG A 154 2.07 -4.24 -13.83
C ARG A 154 0.86 -4.96 -13.22
N TRP A 155 0.35 -4.47 -12.12
CA TRP A 155 -0.87 -4.99 -11.53
C TRP A 155 -2.11 -4.52 -12.30
N PRO A 156 -3.16 -5.35 -12.43
CA PRO A 156 -4.39 -4.93 -13.10
C PRO A 156 -5.10 -3.85 -12.29
N GLU A 157 -5.52 -2.78 -12.95
CA GLU A 157 -6.09 -1.59 -12.29
C GLU A 157 -7.28 -1.91 -11.39
N ASP A 158 -8.15 -2.82 -11.79
CA ASP A 158 -9.35 -3.25 -11.06
C ASP A 158 -9.12 -4.46 -10.15
N GLY A 159 -7.89 -4.99 -10.10
CA GLY A 159 -7.56 -6.25 -9.44
C GLY A 159 -7.87 -6.31 -7.94
N ALA A 160 -7.97 -5.16 -7.29
CA ALA A 160 -8.30 -5.07 -5.87
C ALA A 160 -9.69 -4.47 -5.60
N ASN A 161 -10.44 -4.07 -6.63
CA ASN A 161 -11.70 -3.33 -6.49
C ASN A 161 -12.92 -4.26 -6.27
N HIS A 162 -12.76 -5.28 -5.44
CA HIS A 162 -13.86 -6.19 -5.10
C HIS A 162 -14.64 -5.70 -3.88
N PRO A 163 -15.99 -5.81 -3.89
CA PRO A 163 -16.79 -5.40 -2.74
C PRO A 163 -16.45 -6.18 -1.47
N TRP A 164 -16.65 -5.52 -0.34
CA TRP A 164 -16.63 -6.16 0.97
C TRP A 164 -18.02 -6.64 1.35
N THR A 165 -18.12 -7.89 1.74
CA THR A 165 -19.34 -8.54 2.25
C THR A 165 -19.45 -8.50 3.77
#